data_9d53399f93fdda80715d3f8c81a842ff
#
_entry.id   9d53399f93fdda80715d3f8c81a842ff
#
_cell.length_a   1.000
_cell.length_b   1.000
_cell.length_c   1.000
_cell.angle_alpha   90.00
_cell.angle_beta   90.00
_cell.angle_gamma   90.00
#
_symmetry.space_group_name_H-M   'P 1'
#
loop_
_entity.id
_entity.type
_entity.pdbx_description
1 polymer ?
#
loop_
_entity_poly.entity_id
_entity_poly.type
_entity_poly.pdbx_seq_one_letter_code
_entity_poly.pdbx_strand_id
1 'polypeptide(L)'
;MVRKLVQSFLFIALFFVSCNTRQKQKAKPSFLSAKEVVRLNQVVYKSTIAESLSQYSPEFEAVFIPEAINGNFAFIAKKKETEQYALVIRGSVIEFSNEGFQNFVMQDFNIFTIKSWPYTDTIQQAYVSNGAWIGFQNLLQLRDKSSGLTIKEFIEQKIPVEASFVITGHSLGGNLAYPMAGYLKNELPAEKGGNLQLITFGAPAVGNAAFVKDMEEKFPSAERYTTDKDIATVFPDMDKVREIAHITGLDSVLQLSKLSIPGINKLKTSDLLDIAGEILKATKVINETNRYVQSQRHLRLLTVDAAAVPADTSYTAESLFNRAYQFHKVDRYADLLGVNPLE
;
A
#
# COMPACT_ATOMS: atom_id res chain seq x y z
N MET A 1 -41.47 -85.00 -26.34
CA MET A 1 -40.32 -84.72 -27.19
C MET A 1 -40.00 -83.22 -27.05
N VAL A 2 -39.20 -82.85 -26.05
CA VAL A 2 -38.97 -81.47 -25.68
C VAL A 2 -37.46 -81.19 -25.76
N ARG A 3 -37.03 -80.37 -26.71
CA ARG A 3 -35.68 -79.88 -26.87
C ARG A 3 -35.44 -78.77 -25.84
N LYS A 4 -34.47 -79.02 -24.95
CA LYS A 4 -33.95 -78.03 -24.03
C LYS A 4 -32.94 -77.13 -24.80
N LEU A 5 -33.21 -75.82 -24.85
CA LEU A 5 -32.26 -74.80 -25.22
C LEU A 5 -31.51 -74.33 -23.95
N VAL A 6 -30.24 -74.58 -23.99
CA VAL A 6 -29.33 -73.98 -22.96
C VAL A 6 -28.85 -72.63 -23.50
N GLN A 7 -29.32 -71.54 -22.89
CA GLN A 7 -28.76 -70.22 -23.14
C GLN A 7 -27.59 -69.97 -22.17
N SER A 8 -26.38 -69.90 -22.77
CA SER A 8 -25.20 -69.46 -22.07
C SER A 8 -25.20 -67.94 -21.90
N PHE A 9 -25.37 -67.49 -20.67
CA PHE A 9 -25.15 -66.06 -20.31
C PHE A 9 -23.65 -65.80 -20.17
N LEU A 10 -23.09 -65.06 -21.13
CA LEU A 10 -21.73 -64.54 -21.05
C LEU A 10 -21.78 -63.26 -20.18
N PHE A 11 -21.31 -63.33 -18.94
CA PHE A 11 -21.09 -62.16 -18.08
C PHE A 11 -19.79 -61.47 -18.53
N ILE A 12 -19.95 -60.38 -19.27
CA ILE A 12 -18.82 -59.44 -19.52
C ILE A 12 -18.70 -58.56 -18.30
N ALA A 13 -17.74 -58.85 -17.42
CA ALA A 13 -17.35 -57.97 -16.32
C ALA A 13 -16.54 -56.82 -16.91
N LEU A 14 -17.18 -55.66 -17.15
CA LEU A 14 -16.53 -54.41 -17.44
C LEU A 14 -15.82 -53.93 -16.16
N PHE A 15 -14.54 -54.18 -16.07
CA PHE A 15 -13.69 -53.50 -15.08
C PHE A 15 -13.59 -52.02 -15.46
N PHE A 16 -14.41 -51.19 -14.83
CA PHE A 16 -14.16 -49.76 -14.77
C PHE A 16 -12.94 -49.52 -13.91
N VAL A 17 -11.77 -49.42 -14.54
CA VAL A 17 -10.60 -48.83 -13.93
C VAL A 17 -10.91 -47.35 -13.75
N SER A 18 -11.51 -46.99 -12.60
CA SER A 18 -11.64 -45.62 -12.16
C SER A 18 -10.24 -45.09 -11.91
N CYS A 19 -9.68 -44.44 -12.92
CA CYS A 19 -8.47 -43.67 -12.80
C CYS A 19 -8.80 -42.48 -11.88
N ASN A 20 -8.72 -42.69 -10.57
CA ASN A 20 -8.79 -41.65 -9.57
C ASN A 20 -7.55 -40.77 -9.73
N THR A 21 -7.51 -39.95 -10.76
CA THR A 21 -6.62 -38.79 -10.78
C THR A 21 -7.09 -37.88 -9.64
N ARG A 22 -6.59 -38.14 -8.43
CA ARG A 22 -6.56 -37.13 -7.38
C ARG A 22 -5.88 -35.91 -8.00
N GLN A 23 -6.65 -34.97 -8.53
CA GLN A 23 -6.16 -33.62 -8.73
C GLN A 23 -5.59 -33.21 -7.37
N LYS A 24 -4.26 -33.19 -7.27
CA LYS A 24 -3.59 -32.55 -6.14
C LYS A 24 -4.17 -31.15 -6.09
N GLN A 25 -5.06 -30.90 -5.13
CA GLN A 25 -5.54 -29.56 -4.83
C GLN A 25 -4.26 -28.73 -4.67
N LYS A 26 -3.98 -27.84 -5.64
CA LYS A 26 -2.81 -26.97 -5.55
C LYS A 26 -2.95 -26.23 -4.22
N ALA A 27 -2.00 -26.45 -3.33
CA ALA A 27 -1.96 -25.72 -2.06
C ALA A 27 -2.07 -24.23 -2.40
N LYS A 28 -2.90 -23.48 -1.67
CA LYS A 28 -2.98 -22.03 -1.83
C LYS A 28 -1.56 -21.46 -1.70
N PRO A 29 -1.13 -20.55 -2.57
CA PRO A 29 0.19 -19.95 -2.46
C PRO A 29 0.35 -19.30 -1.08
N SER A 30 1.46 -19.58 -0.41
CA SER A 30 1.82 -18.91 0.83
C SER A 30 2.36 -17.54 0.49
N PHE A 31 1.76 -16.48 1.00
CA PHE A 31 2.25 -15.11 0.84
C PHE A 31 3.32 -14.78 1.89
N LEU A 32 4.12 -13.76 1.61
CA LEU A 32 5.00 -13.16 2.59
C LEU A 32 4.18 -12.58 3.75
N SER A 33 4.70 -12.73 4.98
CA SER A 33 4.08 -12.18 6.18
C SER A 33 4.25 -10.66 6.28
N ALA A 34 3.41 -9.99 7.07
CA ALA A 34 3.54 -8.56 7.33
C ALA A 34 4.92 -8.18 7.92
N LYS A 35 5.55 -9.07 8.70
CA LYS A 35 6.90 -8.85 9.25
C LYS A 35 7.97 -8.81 8.17
N GLU A 36 7.92 -9.73 7.22
CA GLU A 36 8.84 -9.75 6.09
C GLU A 36 8.63 -8.53 5.20
N VAL A 37 7.36 -8.20 4.95
CA VAL A 37 6.98 -7.10 4.07
C VAL A 37 7.31 -5.73 4.68
N VAL A 38 7.15 -5.52 6.00
CA VAL A 38 7.54 -4.26 6.64
C VAL A 38 9.05 -4.07 6.61
N ARG A 39 9.84 -5.15 6.75
CA ARG A 39 11.29 -5.11 6.58
C ARG A 39 11.68 -4.64 5.18
N LEU A 40 11.04 -5.14 4.14
CA LEU A 40 11.27 -4.68 2.77
C LEU A 40 10.87 -3.20 2.58
N ASN A 41 9.84 -2.73 3.29
CA ASN A 41 9.46 -1.32 3.33
C ASN A 41 10.49 -0.43 4.08
N GLN A 42 11.28 -0.96 5.00
CA GLN A 42 12.44 -0.23 5.54
C GLN A 42 13.56 -0.13 4.51
N VAL A 43 13.84 -1.23 3.81
CA VAL A 43 14.92 -1.31 2.79
C VAL A 43 14.69 -0.36 1.63
N VAL A 44 13.43 -0.13 1.19
CA VAL A 44 13.13 0.69 0.00
C VAL A 44 13.58 2.16 0.14
N TYR A 45 13.83 2.63 1.36
CA TYR A 45 14.35 3.98 1.63
C TYR A 45 15.88 4.08 1.61
N LYS A 46 16.59 2.96 1.51
CA LYS A 46 18.07 2.94 1.42
C LYS A 46 18.51 3.28 -0.01
N SER A 47 19.71 3.84 -0.13
CA SER A 47 20.26 4.27 -1.43
C SER A 47 20.63 3.12 -2.35
N THR A 48 21.02 1.96 -1.79
CA THR A 48 21.48 0.78 -2.53
C THR A 48 20.64 -0.44 -2.12
N ILE A 49 19.63 -0.77 -2.93
CA ILE A 49 18.64 -1.82 -2.58
C ILE A 49 19.30 -3.19 -2.45
N ALA A 50 20.14 -3.60 -3.41
CA ALA A 50 20.73 -4.94 -3.41
C ALA A 50 21.67 -5.15 -2.21
N GLU A 51 22.50 -4.16 -1.88
CA GLU A 51 23.40 -4.20 -0.72
C GLU A 51 22.61 -4.21 0.59
N SER A 52 21.57 -3.37 0.68
CA SER A 52 20.71 -3.29 1.87
C SER A 52 19.92 -4.59 2.09
N LEU A 53 19.44 -5.25 1.03
CA LEU A 53 18.86 -6.58 1.16
C LEU A 53 19.89 -7.59 1.66
N SER A 54 21.09 -7.60 1.09
CA SER A 54 22.16 -8.50 1.53
C SER A 54 22.50 -8.33 3.02
N GLN A 55 22.46 -7.09 3.51
CA GLN A 55 22.80 -6.75 4.90
C GLN A 55 21.66 -7.03 5.87
N TYR A 56 20.42 -6.64 5.53
CA TYR A 56 19.31 -6.58 6.48
C TYR A 56 18.21 -7.63 6.24
N SER A 57 18.23 -8.29 5.08
CA SER A 57 17.26 -9.29 4.66
C SER A 57 17.90 -10.30 3.70
N PRO A 58 18.97 -11.03 4.12
CA PRO A 58 19.78 -11.87 3.25
C PRO A 58 18.99 -13.01 2.60
N GLU A 59 17.81 -13.32 3.12
CA GLU A 59 16.85 -14.28 2.54
C GLU A 59 16.14 -13.74 1.28
N PHE A 60 16.31 -12.46 0.94
CA PHE A 60 15.74 -11.84 -0.25
C PHE A 60 16.85 -11.44 -1.25
N GLU A 61 16.44 -11.34 -2.50
CA GLU A 61 17.20 -10.73 -3.58
C GLU A 61 16.32 -9.75 -4.36
N ALA A 62 16.90 -8.69 -4.90
CA ALA A 62 16.17 -7.77 -5.77
C ALA A 62 16.26 -8.28 -7.21
N VAL A 63 15.10 -8.52 -7.84
CA VAL A 63 15.00 -9.06 -9.21
C VAL A 63 14.53 -8.02 -10.23
N PHE A 64 14.05 -6.86 -9.76
CA PHE A 64 13.65 -5.70 -10.57
C PHE A 64 14.10 -4.45 -9.84
N ILE A 65 14.99 -3.67 -10.45
CA ILE A 65 15.50 -2.40 -9.90
C ILE A 65 15.52 -1.35 -11.02
N PRO A 66 14.54 -0.41 -11.04
CA PRO A 66 14.50 0.68 -12.01
C PRO A 66 15.29 1.90 -11.53
N GLU A 67 15.29 2.95 -12.35
CA GLU A 67 15.55 4.32 -11.90
C GLU A 67 14.25 4.97 -11.41
N ALA A 68 14.37 5.90 -10.47
CA ALA A 68 13.21 6.66 -10.01
C ALA A 68 12.71 7.62 -11.10
N ILE A 69 11.39 7.77 -11.21
CA ILE A 69 10.75 8.74 -12.10
C ILE A 69 9.98 9.74 -11.25
N ASN A 70 10.33 11.01 -11.34
CA ASN A 70 9.72 12.10 -10.57
C ASN A 70 9.61 11.76 -9.06
N GLY A 71 10.67 11.19 -8.49
CA GLY A 71 10.71 10.77 -7.09
C GLY A 71 10.01 9.43 -6.78
N ASN A 72 9.17 8.91 -7.67
CA ASN A 72 8.51 7.63 -7.49
C ASN A 72 9.47 6.48 -7.82
N PHE A 73 9.51 5.50 -6.95
CA PHE A 73 10.40 4.35 -7.06
C PHE A 73 9.72 3.11 -6.49
N ALA A 74 9.99 1.97 -7.11
CA ALA A 74 9.61 0.66 -6.59
C ALA A 74 10.66 -0.38 -7.01
N PHE A 75 10.79 -1.45 -6.24
CA PHE A 75 11.59 -2.60 -6.65
C PHE A 75 10.81 -3.89 -6.43
N ILE A 76 11.22 -4.99 -7.09
CA ILE A 76 10.66 -6.31 -6.81
C ILE A 76 11.72 -7.14 -6.08
N ALA A 77 11.35 -7.60 -4.88
CA ALA A 77 12.10 -8.59 -4.12
C ALA A 77 11.57 -10.00 -4.40
N LYS A 78 12.49 -10.98 -4.48
CA LYS A 78 12.18 -12.40 -4.45
C LYS A 78 12.75 -13.00 -3.16
N LYS A 79 11.96 -13.81 -2.45
CA LYS A 79 12.48 -14.61 -1.35
C LYS A 79 13.21 -15.83 -1.95
N LYS A 80 14.50 -15.96 -1.64
CA LYS A 80 15.37 -17.02 -2.15
C LYS A 80 14.78 -18.40 -1.88
N GLU A 81 15.02 -19.34 -2.77
CA GLU A 81 14.55 -20.72 -2.68
C GLU A 81 13.02 -20.91 -2.63
N THR A 82 12.27 -19.84 -2.93
CA THR A 82 10.80 -19.85 -2.98
C THR A 82 10.29 -19.14 -4.22
N GLU A 83 8.97 -19.25 -4.47
CA GLU A 83 8.29 -18.45 -5.49
C GLU A 83 7.41 -17.37 -4.82
N GLN A 84 7.98 -16.69 -3.81
CA GLN A 84 7.34 -15.57 -3.10
C GLN A 84 8.03 -14.27 -3.48
N TYR A 85 7.22 -13.31 -3.92
CA TYR A 85 7.70 -12.01 -4.42
C TYR A 85 6.97 -10.86 -3.73
N ALA A 86 7.61 -9.69 -3.70
CA ALA A 86 6.99 -8.44 -3.28
C ALA A 86 7.36 -7.30 -4.22
N LEU A 87 6.36 -6.54 -4.69
CA LEU A 87 6.54 -5.22 -5.26
C LEU A 87 6.49 -4.21 -4.11
N VAL A 88 7.63 -3.58 -3.83
CA VAL A 88 7.80 -2.64 -2.72
C VAL A 88 7.87 -1.23 -3.26
N ILE A 89 6.84 -0.42 -2.97
CA ILE A 89 6.71 0.95 -3.46
C ILE A 89 7.20 1.92 -2.38
N ARG A 90 8.14 2.78 -2.75
CA ARG A 90 8.72 3.77 -1.84
C ARG A 90 7.72 4.89 -1.57
N GLY A 91 7.60 5.28 -0.32
CA GLY A 91 6.92 6.52 0.08
C GLY A 91 7.75 7.77 -0.22
N SER A 92 7.22 8.93 0.16
CA SER A 92 7.95 10.20 0.00
C SER A 92 9.27 10.15 0.78
N VAL A 93 10.33 10.63 0.14
CA VAL A 93 11.59 10.95 0.83
C VAL A 93 11.41 12.36 1.38
N ILE A 94 11.07 12.44 2.66
CA ILE A 94 10.77 13.71 3.31
C ILE A 94 12.08 14.34 3.78
N GLU A 95 12.43 15.49 3.21
CA GLU A 95 13.40 16.38 3.83
C GLU A 95 12.71 17.17 4.94
N PHE A 96 13.28 17.16 6.15
CA PHE A 96 12.76 17.84 7.32
C PHE A 96 12.91 19.36 7.20
N SER A 97 12.18 19.98 6.28
CA SER A 97 12.11 21.41 6.08
C SER A 97 10.65 21.87 5.97
N ASN A 98 10.38 23.14 6.26
CA ASN A 98 9.04 23.72 6.04
C ASN A 98 8.57 23.58 4.58
N GLU A 99 9.52 23.63 3.64
CA GLU A 99 9.24 23.43 2.21
C GLU A 99 8.92 21.95 1.93
N GLY A 100 9.62 21.01 2.57
CA GLY A 100 9.37 19.58 2.44
C GLY A 100 7.96 19.19 2.94
N PHE A 101 7.48 19.78 4.04
CA PHE A 101 6.12 19.53 4.52
C PHE A 101 5.05 20.10 3.59
N GLN A 102 5.24 21.31 3.06
CA GLN A 102 4.31 21.91 2.11
C GLN A 102 4.26 21.08 0.80
N ASN A 103 5.41 20.65 0.31
CA ASN A 103 5.50 19.79 -0.88
C ASN A 103 4.83 18.44 -0.62
N PHE A 104 5.05 17.84 0.54
CA PHE A 104 4.42 16.58 0.95
C PHE A 104 2.89 16.67 0.95
N VAL A 105 2.32 17.69 1.59
CA VAL A 105 0.85 17.82 1.71
C VAL A 105 0.20 18.31 0.41
N MET A 106 0.83 19.29 -0.26
CA MET A 106 0.22 20.01 -1.38
C MET A 106 0.54 19.40 -2.74
N GLN A 107 1.72 18.80 -2.91
CA GLN A 107 2.15 18.24 -4.20
C GLN A 107 2.01 16.73 -4.26
N ASP A 108 2.54 16.00 -3.27
CA ASP A 108 2.52 14.54 -3.30
C ASP A 108 1.12 13.96 -3.18
N PHE A 109 0.26 14.56 -2.39
CA PHE A 109 -1.12 14.06 -2.25
C PHE A 109 -2.11 14.67 -3.22
N ASN A 110 -1.93 15.91 -3.66
CA ASN A 110 -2.87 16.65 -4.53
C ASN A 110 -4.32 16.13 -4.42
N ILE A 111 -4.85 16.24 -3.19
CA ILE A 111 -6.20 15.76 -2.83
C ILE A 111 -7.32 16.67 -3.30
N PHE A 112 -6.97 17.89 -3.75
CA PHE A 112 -7.93 18.91 -4.17
C PHE A 112 -8.57 18.63 -5.52
N THR A 113 -8.01 17.70 -6.28
CA THR A 113 -8.56 17.21 -7.55
C THR A 113 -8.62 15.70 -7.58
N ILE A 114 -9.63 15.16 -8.27
CA ILE A 114 -9.85 13.72 -8.39
C ILE A 114 -9.73 13.29 -9.85
N LYS A 115 -9.36 12.02 -10.04
CA LYS A 115 -9.33 11.36 -11.35
C LYS A 115 -10.23 10.14 -11.33
N SER A 116 -10.96 9.93 -12.41
CA SER A 116 -11.73 8.70 -12.61
C SER A 116 -10.77 7.51 -12.63
N TRP A 117 -11.13 6.46 -11.89
CA TRP A 117 -10.38 5.22 -11.84
C TRP A 117 -10.92 4.25 -12.90
N PRO A 118 -10.18 3.96 -13.97
CA PRO A 118 -10.70 3.16 -15.08
C PRO A 118 -10.66 1.65 -14.84
N TYR A 119 -9.87 1.18 -13.86
CA TYR A 119 -9.67 -0.24 -13.58
C TYR A 119 -10.60 -0.75 -12.47
N THR A 120 -11.87 -0.35 -12.53
CA THR A 120 -12.91 -0.76 -11.58
C THR A 120 -13.89 -1.73 -12.22
N ASP A 121 -14.34 -2.71 -11.44
CA ASP A 121 -15.41 -3.64 -11.84
C ASP A 121 -16.79 -3.17 -11.33
N THR A 122 -16.84 -2.06 -10.58
CA THR A 122 -18.09 -1.52 -10.04
C THR A 122 -18.81 -0.65 -11.06
N ILE A 123 -20.16 -0.65 -11.02
CA ILE A 123 -21.00 0.26 -11.81
C ILE A 123 -20.89 1.70 -11.31
N GLN A 124 -20.52 1.90 -10.05
CA GLN A 124 -20.37 3.21 -9.43
C GLN A 124 -19.07 3.87 -9.89
N GLN A 125 -19.08 5.17 -10.05
CA GLN A 125 -17.89 5.92 -10.43
C GLN A 125 -16.86 5.91 -9.31
N ALA A 126 -15.77 5.16 -9.53
CA ALA A 126 -14.61 5.15 -8.66
C ALA A 126 -13.67 6.30 -9.03
N TYR A 127 -13.15 6.99 -7.99
CA TYR A 127 -12.21 8.09 -8.12
C TYR A 127 -11.03 7.90 -7.19
N VAL A 128 -9.88 8.37 -7.63
CA VAL A 128 -8.65 8.49 -6.82
C VAL A 128 -8.18 9.94 -6.79
N SER A 129 -7.35 10.32 -5.82
CA SER A 129 -6.72 11.64 -5.80
C SER A 129 -5.85 11.83 -7.04
N ASN A 130 -5.72 13.08 -7.49
CA ASN A 130 -4.84 13.38 -8.62
C ASN A 130 -3.37 13.09 -8.30
N GLY A 131 -2.94 13.27 -7.04
CA GLY A 131 -1.59 12.88 -6.61
C GLY A 131 -1.36 11.38 -6.75
N ALA A 132 -2.29 10.54 -6.26
CA ALA A 132 -2.23 9.08 -6.45
C ALA A 132 -2.23 8.68 -7.93
N TRP A 133 -3.02 9.37 -8.76
CA TRP A 133 -3.04 9.13 -10.20
C TRP A 133 -1.69 9.42 -10.87
N ILE A 134 -1.09 10.58 -10.58
CA ILE A 134 0.22 10.97 -11.14
C ILE A 134 1.31 9.99 -10.68
N GLY A 135 1.37 9.69 -9.39
CA GLY A 135 2.33 8.71 -8.85
C GLY A 135 2.17 7.33 -9.47
N PHE A 136 0.93 6.86 -9.63
CA PHE A 136 0.62 5.62 -10.33
C PHE A 136 1.10 5.63 -11.79
N GLN A 137 0.87 6.73 -12.54
CA GLN A 137 1.36 6.86 -13.92
C GLN A 137 2.88 6.83 -14.00
N ASN A 138 3.59 7.41 -13.02
CA ASN A 138 5.04 7.33 -12.93
C ASN A 138 5.51 5.88 -12.69
N LEU A 139 4.83 5.15 -11.80
CA LEU A 139 5.15 3.74 -11.53
C LEU A 139 4.98 2.85 -12.78
N LEU A 140 3.97 3.11 -13.62
CA LEU A 140 3.78 2.37 -14.87
C LEU A 140 4.93 2.55 -15.87
N GLN A 141 5.68 3.63 -15.76
CA GLN A 141 6.82 3.94 -16.64
C GLN A 141 8.14 3.38 -16.13
N LEU A 142 8.22 2.92 -14.88
CA LEU A 142 9.43 2.33 -14.32
C LEU A 142 9.86 1.12 -15.15
N ARG A 143 11.15 1.08 -15.49
CA ARG A 143 11.76 -0.01 -16.25
C ARG A 143 12.95 -0.58 -15.51
N ASP A 144 12.99 -1.89 -15.39
CA ASP A 144 14.13 -2.59 -14.82
C ASP A 144 15.41 -2.30 -15.61
N LYS A 145 16.49 -1.98 -14.89
CA LYS A 145 17.78 -1.63 -15.50
C LYS A 145 18.40 -2.75 -16.34
N SER A 146 18.13 -3.99 -15.96
CA SER A 146 18.74 -5.14 -16.62
C SER A 146 17.95 -5.66 -17.82
N SER A 147 16.63 -5.66 -17.72
CA SER A 147 15.74 -6.25 -18.75
C SER A 147 15.02 -5.21 -19.60
N GLY A 148 14.94 -3.95 -19.16
CA GLY A 148 14.16 -2.88 -19.81
C GLY A 148 12.65 -3.06 -19.68
N LEU A 149 12.16 -4.10 -19.00
CA LEU A 149 10.75 -4.40 -18.84
C LEU A 149 10.10 -3.45 -17.83
N THR A 150 8.83 -3.09 -18.06
CA THR A 150 7.98 -2.44 -17.06
C THR A 150 7.61 -3.42 -15.95
N ILE A 151 7.04 -2.91 -14.84
CA ILE A 151 6.58 -3.77 -13.73
C ILE A 151 5.63 -4.86 -14.23
N LYS A 152 4.61 -4.50 -15.03
CA LYS A 152 3.64 -5.45 -15.57
C LYS A 152 4.31 -6.48 -16.48
N GLU A 153 5.11 -6.03 -17.45
CA GLU A 153 5.84 -6.92 -18.39
C GLU A 153 6.79 -7.86 -17.64
N PHE A 154 7.45 -7.38 -16.58
CA PHE A 154 8.33 -8.20 -15.75
C PHE A 154 7.53 -9.30 -15.03
N ILE A 155 6.40 -8.97 -14.43
CA ILE A 155 5.52 -9.95 -13.79
C ILE A 155 5.02 -10.98 -14.80
N GLU A 156 4.61 -10.55 -15.99
CA GLU A 156 4.11 -11.45 -17.04
C GLU A 156 5.18 -12.39 -17.57
N GLN A 157 6.41 -11.90 -17.78
CA GLN A 157 7.44 -12.63 -18.50
C GLN A 157 8.44 -13.35 -17.60
N LYS A 158 8.68 -12.85 -16.37
CA LYS A 158 9.76 -13.34 -15.50
C LYS A 158 9.27 -14.03 -14.24
N ILE A 159 8.03 -13.75 -13.78
CA ILE A 159 7.50 -14.35 -12.55
C ILE A 159 6.64 -15.56 -12.91
N PRO A 160 6.87 -16.74 -12.28
CA PRO A 160 6.07 -17.95 -12.51
C PRO A 160 4.57 -17.72 -12.21
N VAL A 161 3.70 -18.45 -12.90
CA VAL A 161 2.24 -18.35 -12.74
C VAL A 161 1.79 -18.73 -11.33
N GLU A 162 2.45 -19.72 -10.73
CA GLU A 162 2.17 -20.23 -9.38
C GLU A 162 2.77 -19.36 -8.26
N ALA A 163 3.59 -18.37 -8.59
CA ALA A 163 4.21 -17.50 -7.61
C ALA A 163 3.17 -16.71 -6.82
N SER A 164 3.41 -16.50 -5.53
CA SER A 164 2.68 -15.55 -4.72
C SER A 164 3.34 -14.18 -4.79
N PHE A 165 2.55 -13.13 -4.88
CA PHE A 165 3.03 -11.79 -5.12
C PHE A 165 2.34 -10.77 -4.22
N VAL A 166 3.10 -10.11 -3.36
CA VAL A 166 2.59 -9.06 -2.46
C VAL A 166 2.89 -7.69 -3.08
N ILE A 167 1.89 -6.83 -3.14
CA ILE A 167 2.06 -5.40 -3.45
C ILE A 167 2.05 -4.66 -2.12
N THR A 168 3.07 -3.83 -1.87
CA THR A 168 3.24 -3.16 -0.58
C THR A 168 3.85 -1.78 -0.71
N GLY A 169 3.64 -0.97 0.32
CA GLY A 169 4.24 0.34 0.47
C GLY A 169 3.93 0.94 1.85
N HIS A 170 4.77 1.86 2.27
CA HIS A 170 4.58 2.67 3.47
C HIS A 170 4.28 4.11 3.06
N SER A 171 3.41 4.81 3.82
CA SER A 171 3.08 6.22 3.57
C SER A 171 2.49 6.43 2.17
N LEU A 172 3.03 7.38 1.37
CA LEU A 172 2.68 7.57 -0.03
C LEU A 172 2.87 6.27 -0.84
N GLY A 173 3.90 5.47 -0.56
CA GLY A 173 4.08 4.17 -1.21
C GLY A 173 2.91 3.21 -0.95
N GLY A 174 2.35 3.25 0.26
CA GLY A 174 1.13 2.52 0.61
C GLY A 174 -0.11 3.07 -0.09
N ASN A 175 -0.21 4.40 -0.23
CA ASN A 175 -1.25 5.05 -1.04
C ASN A 175 -1.17 4.59 -2.51
N LEU A 176 0.02 4.57 -3.11
CA LEU A 176 0.25 4.14 -4.50
C LEU A 176 0.12 2.62 -4.70
N ALA A 177 0.29 1.82 -3.64
CA ALA A 177 0.12 0.38 -3.71
C ALA A 177 -1.32 -0.03 -4.05
N TYR A 178 -2.32 0.73 -3.61
CA TYR A 178 -3.72 0.47 -3.94
C TYR A 178 -4.00 0.56 -5.44
N PRO A 179 -3.76 1.69 -6.14
CA PRO A 179 -4.00 1.76 -7.58
C PRO A 179 -3.10 0.79 -8.35
N MET A 180 -1.85 0.58 -7.94
CA MET A 180 -0.99 -0.41 -8.60
C MET A 180 -1.56 -1.84 -8.46
N ALA A 181 -2.04 -2.22 -7.28
CA ALA A 181 -2.68 -3.51 -7.06
C ALA A 181 -3.95 -3.68 -7.88
N GLY A 182 -4.84 -2.66 -7.89
CA GLY A 182 -6.06 -2.67 -8.70
C GLY A 182 -5.78 -2.82 -10.19
N TYR A 183 -4.79 -2.10 -10.70
CA TYR A 183 -4.31 -2.20 -12.09
C TYR A 183 -3.78 -3.59 -12.41
N LEU A 184 -2.85 -4.11 -11.60
CA LEU A 184 -2.26 -5.44 -11.83
C LEU A 184 -3.32 -6.55 -11.74
N LYS A 185 -4.30 -6.42 -10.84
CA LYS A 185 -5.41 -7.35 -10.73
C LYS A 185 -6.28 -7.41 -11.99
N ASN A 186 -6.45 -6.25 -12.64
CA ASN A 186 -7.26 -6.09 -13.83
C ASN A 186 -6.52 -6.50 -15.12
N GLU A 187 -5.22 -6.18 -15.20
CA GLU A 187 -4.45 -6.26 -16.44
C GLU A 187 -3.61 -7.54 -16.57
N LEU A 188 -3.35 -8.25 -15.48
CA LEU A 188 -2.63 -9.52 -15.54
C LEU A 188 -3.58 -10.67 -15.91
N PRO A 189 -3.08 -11.73 -16.58
CA PRO A 189 -3.84 -12.97 -16.76
C PRO A 189 -4.41 -13.48 -15.43
N ALA A 190 -5.63 -14.03 -15.47
CA ALA A 190 -6.38 -14.43 -14.27
C ALA A 190 -5.58 -15.36 -13.34
N GLU A 191 -4.77 -16.24 -13.90
CA GLU A 191 -3.92 -17.17 -13.17
C GLU A 191 -2.86 -16.46 -12.32
N LYS A 192 -2.28 -15.35 -12.82
CA LYS A 192 -1.33 -14.50 -12.09
C LYS A 192 -2.06 -13.53 -11.17
N GLY A 193 -3.11 -12.89 -11.66
CA GLY A 193 -3.95 -11.98 -10.89
C GLY A 193 -4.59 -12.63 -9.66
N GLY A 194 -4.83 -13.95 -9.68
CA GLY A 194 -5.36 -14.72 -8.56
C GLY A 194 -4.39 -14.83 -7.36
N ASN A 195 -3.10 -14.70 -7.59
CA ASN A 195 -2.04 -14.89 -6.60
C ASN A 195 -1.46 -13.55 -6.08
N LEU A 196 -2.23 -12.47 -6.16
CA LEU A 196 -1.85 -11.15 -5.65
C LEU A 196 -2.42 -10.93 -4.24
N GLN A 197 -1.65 -10.28 -3.37
CA GLN A 197 -2.05 -9.77 -2.06
C GLN A 197 -1.63 -8.31 -1.91
N LEU A 198 -2.37 -7.53 -1.13
CA LEU A 198 -2.06 -6.13 -0.80
C LEU A 198 -1.82 -6.00 0.70
N ILE A 199 -0.64 -5.48 1.09
CA ILE A 199 -0.29 -5.17 2.48
C ILE A 199 0.32 -3.77 2.52
N THR A 200 -0.26 -2.86 3.29
CA THR A 200 0.20 -1.46 3.38
C THR A 200 0.41 -1.01 4.82
N PHE A 201 1.30 -0.03 5.00
CA PHE A 201 1.65 0.53 6.30
C PHE A 201 1.52 2.06 6.27
N GLY A 202 0.81 2.64 7.22
CA GLY A 202 0.70 4.10 7.34
C GLY A 202 0.11 4.81 6.12
N ALA A 203 -0.64 4.11 5.28
CA ALA A 203 -1.17 4.66 4.04
C ALA A 203 -2.33 5.64 4.29
N PRO A 204 -2.30 6.87 3.71
CA PRO A 204 -3.45 7.75 3.69
C PRO A 204 -4.53 7.27 2.71
N ALA A 205 -5.72 7.89 2.77
CA ALA A 205 -6.81 7.55 1.87
C ALA A 205 -6.45 7.85 0.40
N VAL A 206 -6.88 6.97 -0.49
CA VAL A 206 -6.55 7.03 -1.93
C VAL A 206 -7.68 7.60 -2.75
N GLY A 207 -8.91 7.19 -2.45
CA GLY A 207 -10.07 7.49 -3.28
C GLY A 207 -11.40 7.41 -2.54
N ASN A 208 -12.49 7.44 -3.29
CA ASN A 208 -13.85 7.43 -2.76
C ASN A 208 -14.34 6.03 -2.36
N ALA A 209 -15.55 5.96 -1.83
CA ALA A 209 -16.17 4.72 -1.37
C ALA A 209 -16.28 3.65 -2.47
N ALA A 210 -16.56 4.05 -3.72
CA ALA A 210 -16.63 3.12 -4.84
C ALA A 210 -15.28 2.49 -5.16
N PHE A 211 -14.19 3.28 -5.12
CA PHE A 211 -12.82 2.78 -5.26
C PHE A 211 -12.47 1.80 -4.14
N VAL A 212 -12.78 2.15 -2.89
CA VAL A 212 -12.48 1.30 -1.73
C VAL A 212 -13.25 -0.02 -1.80
N LYS A 213 -14.54 0.03 -2.17
CA LYS A 213 -15.37 -1.16 -2.33
C LYS A 213 -14.80 -2.11 -3.40
N ASP A 214 -14.41 -1.57 -4.56
CA ASP A 214 -13.76 -2.34 -5.63
C ASP A 214 -12.48 -3.04 -5.13
N MET A 215 -11.65 -2.31 -4.36
CA MET A 215 -10.44 -2.88 -3.78
C MET A 215 -10.71 -3.95 -2.71
N GLU A 216 -11.77 -3.80 -1.91
CA GLU A 216 -12.19 -4.81 -0.93
C GLU A 216 -12.71 -6.10 -1.59
N GLU A 217 -13.34 -5.98 -2.75
CA GLU A 217 -13.80 -7.12 -3.55
C GLU A 217 -12.63 -7.82 -4.25
N LYS A 218 -11.70 -7.05 -4.84
CA LYS A 218 -10.49 -7.58 -5.52
C LYS A 218 -9.49 -8.22 -4.57
N PHE A 219 -9.36 -7.68 -3.37
CA PHE A 219 -8.37 -8.10 -2.36
C PHE A 219 -9.05 -8.36 -1.00
N PRO A 220 -9.88 -9.39 -0.88
CA PRO A 220 -10.64 -9.64 0.36
C PRO A 220 -9.76 -9.95 1.59
N SER A 221 -8.50 -10.35 1.38
CA SER A 221 -7.50 -10.63 2.41
C SER A 221 -6.43 -9.55 2.54
N ALA A 222 -6.62 -8.37 1.94
CA ALA A 222 -5.67 -7.27 2.10
C ALA A 222 -5.54 -6.85 3.57
N GLU A 223 -4.38 -6.30 3.90
CA GLU A 223 -4.08 -5.81 5.25
C GLU A 223 -3.57 -4.37 5.18
N ARG A 224 -4.24 -3.48 5.90
CA ARG A 224 -3.88 -2.08 6.03
C ARG A 224 -3.46 -1.81 7.47
N TYR A 225 -2.17 -1.83 7.73
CA TYR A 225 -1.60 -1.53 9.04
C TYR A 225 -1.60 -0.03 9.29
N THR A 226 -2.22 0.37 10.38
CA THR A 226 -2.25 1.76 10.87
C THR A 226 -1.93 1.79 12.34
N THR A 227 -1.47 2.94 12.85
CA THR A 227 -1.41 3.15 14.30
C THR A 227 -2.50 4.13 14.72
N ASP A 228 -2.90 4.03 15.98
CA ASP A 228 -3.89 4.91 16.60
C ASP A 228 -3.41 6.36 16.77
N LYS A 229 -2.13 6.64 16.48
CA LYS A 229 -1.51 7.97 16.64
C LYS A 229 -0.84 8.51 15.37
N ASP A 230 -1.00 7.83 14.25
CA ASP A 230 -0.44 8.26 12.97
C ASP A 230 -1.50 9.10 12.20
N ILE A 231 -1.28 10.42 12.15
CA ILE A 231 -2.18 11.36 11.47
C ILE A 231 -2.25 11.13 9.95
N ALA A 232 -1.20 10.57 9.33
CA ALA A 232 -1.21 10.29 7.90
C ALA A 232 -2.28 9.25 7.53
N THR A 233 -2.54 8.30 8.42
CA THR A 233 -3.51 7.22 8.19
C THR A 233 -4.96 7.66 8.17
N VAL A 234 -5.26 8.84 8.69
CA VAL A 234 -6.60 9.41 8.71
C VAL A 234 -6.77 10.57 7.71
N PHE A 235 -5.66 11.01 7.10
CA PHE A 235 -5.70 12.07 6.09
C PHE A 235 -6.45 11.60 4.82
N PRO A 236 -7.31 12.44 4.21
CA PRO A 236 -7.55 13.86 4.49
C PRO A 236 -8.78 14.17 5.38
N ASP A 237 -9.15 13.30 6.31
CA ASP A 237 -10.22 13.57 7.28
C ASP A 237 -9.67 14.52 8.38
N MET A 238 -9.89 15.82 8.19
CA MET A 238 -9.31 16.85 9.06
C MET A 238 -9.84 16.81 10.48
N ASP A 239 -11.04 16.27 10.73
CA ASP A 239 -11.58 16.15 12.09
C ASP A 239 -10.82 15.05 12.85
N LYS A 240 -10.54 13.93 12.21
CA LYS A 240 -9.69 12.87 12.79
C LYS A 240 -8.23 13.30 12.92
N VAL A 241 -7.72 14.09 11.98
CA VAL A 241 -6.38 14.67 12.11
C VAL A 241 -6.28 15.52 13.38
N ARG A 242 -7.29 16.37 13.67
CA ARG A 242 -7.33 17.18 14.90
C ARG A 242 -7.45 16.32 16.15
N GLU A 243 -8.30 15.28 16.12
CA GLU A 243 -8.45 14.35 17.24
C GLU A 243 -7.12 13.68 17.59
N ILE A 244 -6.42 13.14 16.61
CA ILE A 244 -5.10 12.50 16.84
C ILE A 244 -4.06 13.53 17.28
N ALA A 245 -4.05 14.74 16.69
CA ALA A 245 -3.18 15.82 17.11
C ALA A 245 -3.38 16.18 18.58
N HIS A 246 -4.63 16.19 19.06
CA HIS A 246 -4.97 16.42 20.48
C HIS A 246 -4.41 15.31 21.37
N ILE A 247 -4.69 14.05 21.05
CA ILE A 247 -4.23 12.87 21.82
C ILE A 247 -2.68 12.79 21.88
N THR A 248 -2.00 13.21 20.83
CA THR A 248 -0.52 13.17 20.75
C THR A 248 0.14 14.43 21.29
N GLY A 249 -0.62 15.42 21.74
CA GLY A 249 -0.12 16.71 22.22
C GLY A 249 0.43 17.61 21.11
N LEU A 250 0.13 17.30 19.85
CA LEU A 250 0.54 18.11 18.69
C LEU A 250 -0.28 19.40 18.60
N ASP A 251 -1.52 19.44 19.09
CA ASP A 251 -2.40 20.59 19.06
C ASP A 251 -1.93 21.74 19.98
N SER A 252 -1.40 21.43 21.17
CA SER A 252 -0.88 22.43 22.09
C SER A 252 0.30 23.20 21.48
N VAL A 253 1.05 22.55 20.64
CA VAL A 253 2.18 23.12 19.89
C VAL A 253 1.69 23.80 18.60
N LEU A 254 0.64 23.27 17.93
CA LEU A 254 -0.02 23.90 16.79
C LEU A 254 -0.54 25.32 17.13
N GLN A 255 -0.95 25.56 18.37
CA GLN A 255 -1.38 26.88 18.83
C GLN A 255 -0.22 27.86 19.04
N LEU A 256 1.00 27.38 19.27
CA LEU A 256 2.18 28.19 19.61
C LEU A 256 3.12 28.42 18.43
N SER A 257 3.11 27.55 17.43
CA SER A 257 4.01 27.67 16.26
C SER A 257 3.45 28.70 15.26
N LYS A 258 4.25 29.75 15.00
CA LYS A 258 3.99 30.73 13.95
C LYS A 258 4.72 30.28 12.69
N LEU A 259 3.99 29.71 11.74
CA LEU A 259 4.52 29.45 10.39
C LEU A 259 4.65 30.79 9.65
N SER A 260 5.85 31.11 9.19
CA SER A 260 6.07 32.23 8.27
C SER A 260 5.89 31.72 6.84
N ILE A 261 4.75 31.98 6.23
CA ILE A 261 4.55 31.81 4.79
C ILE A 261 4.94 33.12 4.11
N PRO A 262 5.81 33.14 3.08
CA PRO A 262 6.10 34.35 2.35
C PRO A 262 4.83 35.05 1.88
N GLY A 263 4.59 36.31 2.31
CA GLY A 263 3.41 37.10 1.98
C GLY A 263 2.23 37.00 2.96
N ILE A 264 2.28 36.13 3.98
CA ILE A 264 1.26 36.01 5.03
C ILE A 264 1.92 36.13 6.40
N ASN A 265 1.74 37.27 7.04
CA ASN A 265 2.28 37.50 8.38
C ASN A 265 1.49 36.70 9.42
N LYS A 266 2.11 35.62 9.96
CA LYS A 266 1.73 34.92 11.18
C LYS A 266 0.39 34.14 11.15
N LEU A 267 0.33 33.05 10.36
CA LEU A 267 -0.68 32.01 10.56
C LEU A 267 -0.21 31.00 11.62
N LYS A 268 -1.12 30.58 12.49
CA LYS A 268 -0.94 29.42 13.36
C LYS A 268 -1.10 28.15 12.51
N THR A 269 -0.50 27.04 12.91
CA THR A 269 -0.66 25.78 12.18
C THR A 269 -2.11 25.27 12.24
N SER A 270 -2.85 25.59 13.33
CA SER A 270 -4.30 25.41 13.41
C SER A 270 -5.04 26.12 12.28
N ASP A 271 -4.63 27.36 11.96
CA ASP A 271 -5.24 28.15 10.91
C ASP A 271 -4.98 27.54 9.51
N LEU A 272 -3.82 26.90 9.32
CA LEU A 272 -3.51 26.17 8.09
C LEU A 272 -4.37 24.91 7.92
N LEU A 273 -4.60 24.16 9.01
CA LEU A 273 -5.50 23.02 8.98
C LEU A 273 -6.95 23.46 8.74
N ASP A 274 -7.35 24.60 9.29
CA ASP A 274 -8.69 25.19 9.06
C ASP A 274 -8.81 25.67 7.63
N ILE A 275 -7.81 26.39 7.10
CA ILE A 275 -7.76 26.81 5.69
C ILE A 275 -7.79 25.60 4.76
N ALA A 276 -7.00 24.58 5.02
CA ALA A 276 -7.02 23.34 4.21
C ALA A 276 -8.39 22.67 4.27
N GLY A 277 -9.03 22.62 5.45
CA GLY A 277 -10.38 22.10 5.61
C GLY A 277 -11.42 22.92 4.84
N GLU A 278 -11.33 24.25 4.89
CA GLU A 278 -12.25 25.16 4.16
C GLU A 278 -12.00 25.11 2.64
N ILE A 279 -10.76 25.01 2.18
CA ILE A 279 -10.43 24.80 0.76
C ILE A 279 -11.04 23.49 0.29
N LEU A 280 -10.89 22.39 1.04
CA LEU A 280 -11.47 21.10 0.71
C LEU A 280 -13.00 21.16 0.62
N LYS A 281 -13.67 21.89 1.52
CA LYS A 281 -15.11 22.13 1.46
C LYS A 281 -15.50 23.04 0.27
N ALA A 282 -14.72 24.11 0.03
CA ALA A 282 -15.02 25.10 -1.00
C ALA A 282 -14.84 24.58 -2.42
N THR A 283 -13.92 23.66 -2.66
CA THR A 283 -13.67 23.08 -4.00
C THR A 283 -14.83 22.24 -4.50
N LYS A 284 -15.79 21.85 -3.65
CA LYS A 284 -16.91 20.94 -3.96
C LYS A 284 -16.47 19.62 -4.63
N VAL A 285 -15.17 19.39 -4.71
CA VAL A 285 -14.57 18.16 -5.24
C VAL A 285 -14.84 17.01 -4.27
N ILE A 286 -14.85 17.32 -2.97
CA ILE A 286 -15.18 16.37 -1.91
C ILE A 286 -16.61 16.66 -1.47
N ASN A 287 -17.57 16.03 -2.13
CA ASN A 287 -18.96 15.94 -1.70
C ASN A 287 -19.21 14.57 -1.04
N GLU A 288 -20.43 14.32 -0.58
CA GLU A 288 -20.79 13.03 0.05
C GLU A 288 -20.46 11.82 -0.83
N THR A 289 -20.56 11.96 -2.16
CA THR A 289 -20.29 10.88 -3.12
C THR A 289 -18.81 10.68 -3.39
N ASN A 290 -17.99 11.73 -3.30
CA ASN A 290 -16.57 11.73 -3.63
C ASN A 290 -15.66 11.82 -2.40
N ARG A 291 -16.22 11.72 -1.20
CA ARG A 291 -15.46 11.71 0.05
C ARG A 291 -14.41 10.62 0.02
N TYR A 292 -13.18 10.98 0.40
CA TYR A 292 -12.12 10.00 0.60
C TYR A 292 -12.47 9.04 1.73
N VAL A 293 -12.32 7.76 1.49
CA VAL A 293 -12.66 6.69 2.44
C VAL A 293 -11.49 5.75 2.58
N GLN A 294 -11.40 5.11 3.72
CA GLN A 294 -10.44 4.03 3.97
C GLN A 294 -11.16 2.73 4.34
N SER A 295 -10.67 1.62 3.81
CA SER A 295 -11.21 0.31 4.11
C SER A 295 -11.14 0.00 5.60
N GLN A 296 -12.28 -0.28 6.19
CA GLN A 296 -12.38 -0.82 7.55
C GLN A 296 -12.20 -2.35 7.56
N ARG A 297 -12.56 -3.02 6.48
CA ARG A 297 -12.39 -4.46 6.32
C ARG A 297 -10.91 -4.87 6.35
N HIS A 298 -10.05 -4.08 5.75
CA HIS A 298 -8.61 -4.34 5.68
C HIS A 298 -7.83 -3.87 6.92
N LEU A 299 -8.47 -3.13 7.83
CA LEU A 299 -7.81 -2.48 8.96
C LEU A 299 -7.11 -3.48 9.89
N ARG A 300 -5.85 -3.20 10.19
CA ARG A 300 -5.01 -3.82 11.23
C ARG A 300 -4.47 -2.69 12.11
N LEU A 301 -5.24 -2.36 13.15
CA LEU A 301 -4.88 -1.27 14.06
C LEU A 301 -3.80 -1.74 15.04
N LEU A 302 -2.71 -0.98 15.11
CA LEU A 302 -1.63 -1.13 16.07
C LEU A 302 -1.72 0.01 17.09
N THR A 303 -1.46 -0.27 18.36
CA THR A 303 -1.50 0.73 19.42
C THR A 303 -0.09 1.19 19.76
N VAL A 304 0.12 2.50 19.79
CA VAL A 304 1.38 3.12 20.18
C VAL A 304 1.25 3.73 21.57
N ASP A 305 2.17 3.40 22.49
CA ASP A 305 2.29 4.17 23.70
C ASP A 305 2.80 5.58 23.38
N ALA A 306 2.01 6.60 23.71
CA ALA A 306 2.40 7.99 23.48
C ALA A 306 3.69 8.38 24.23
N ALA A 307 3.96 7.74 25.38
CA ALA A 307 5.18 7.92 26.15
C ALA A 307 6.44 7.39 25.43
N ALA A 308 6.29 6.46 24.47
CA ALA A 308 7.38 5.95 23.65
C ALA A 308 7.93 7.01 22.66
N VAL A 309 7.24 8.14 22.49
CA VAL A 309 7.68 9.27 21.69
C VAL A 309 7.91 10.45 22.63
N PRO A 310 9.16 10.81 22.96
CA PRO A 310 9.46 11.90 23.86
C PRO A 310 8.79 13.20 23.43
N ALA A 311 8.27 13.95 24.40
CA ALA A 311 7.76 15.28 24.16
C ALA A 311 8.94 16.20 23.76
N ASP A 312 8.80 16.85 22.62
CA ASP A 312 9.71 17.94 22.25
C ASP A 312 9.16 19.25 22.84
N THR A 313 9.99 19.95 23.57
CA THR A 313 9.64 21.22 24.25
C THR A 313 10.09 22.44 23.45
N SER A 314 10.68 22.26 22.27
CA SER A 314 11.17 23.39 21.45
C SER A 314 10.06 24.18 20.77
N TYR A 315 8.87 23.60 20.62
CA TYR A 315 7.66 24.21 20.07
C TYR A 315 7.86 24.91 18.70
N THR A 316 8.71 24.34 17.85
CA THR A 316 8.92 24.81 16.48
C THR A 316 8.07 23.96 15.50
N ALA A 317 7.83 24.48 14.28
CA ALA A 317 7.15 23.69 13.23
C ALA A 317 7.94 22.41 12.90
N GLU A 318 9.27 22.48 12.96
CA GLU A 318 10.16 21.33 12.75
C GLU A 318 9.98 20.27 13.86
N SER A 319 9.93 20.70 15.12
CA SER A 319 9.74 19.78 16.25
C SER A 319 8.38 19.08 16.20
N LEU A 320 7.35 19.79 15.78
CA LEU A 320 6.02 19.23 15.55
C LEU A 320 6.02 18.16 14.47
N PHE A 321 6.61 18.51 13.33
CA PHE A 321 6.70 17.60 12.21
C PHE A 321 7.49 16.35 12.59
N ASN A 322 8.64 16.54 13.28
CA ASN A 322 9.44 15.43 13.78
C ASN A 322 8.65 14.55 14.75
N ARG A 323 7.85 15.14 15.64
CA ARG A 323 7.00 14.38 16.56
C ARG A 323 5.93 13.59 15.81
N ALA A 324 5.21 14.20 14.88
CA ALA A 324 4.23 13.51 14.03
C ALA A 324 4.88 12.38 13.25
N TYR A 325 6.07 12.63 12.69
CA TYR A 325 6.84 11.63 11.95
C TYR A 325 7.26 10.44 12.81
N GLN A 326 7.59 10.64 14.12
CA GLN A 326 7.91 9.52 15.01
C GLN A 326 6.76 8.51 15.15
N PHE A 327 5.50 8.94 14.99
CA PHE A 327 4.35 8.04 14.95
C PHE A 327 4.15 7.41 13.58
N HIS A 328 4.59 8.08 12.51
CA HIS A 328 4.36 7.69 11.12
C HIS A 328 5.47 6.83 10.50
N LYS A 329 6.73 7.01 10.91
CA LYS A 329 7.88 6.36 10.26
C LYS A 329 7.72 4.83 10.15
N VAL A 330 8.22 4.24 9.06
CA VAL A 330 8.14 2.80 8.81
C VAL A 330 8.73 1.96 9.94
N ASP A 331 9.78 2.46 10.62
CA ASP A 331 10.39 1.78 11.76
C ASP A 331 9.45 1.63 12.95
N ARG A 332 8.47 2.53 13.11
CA ARG A 332 7.43 2.40 14.15
C ARG A 332 6.53 1.20 13.85
N TYR A 333 6.15 1.01 12.61
CA TYR A 333 5.37 -0.16 12.18
C TYR A 333 6.17 -1.45 12.31
N ALA A 334 7.45 -1.42 11.95
CA ALA A 334 8.37 -2.54 12.11
C ALA A 334 8.51 -2.95 13.58
N ASP A 335 8.79 -2.00 14.47
CA ASP A 335 8.91 -2.21 15.91
C ASP A 335 7.64 -2.83 16.53
N LEU A 336 6.46 -2.29 16.21
CA LEU A 336 5.17 -2.81 16.68
C LEU A 336 4.87 -4.22 16.16
N LEU A 337 5.46 -4.61 15.04
CA LEU A 337 5.39 -5.97 14.50
C LEU A 337 6.53 -6.86 15.01
N GLY A 338 7.40 -6.38 15.89
CA GLY A 338 8.54 -7.13 16.44
C GLY A 338 9.67 -7.32 15.40
N VAL A 339 9.86 -6.33 14.54
CA VAL A 339 10.96 -6.26 13.55
C VAL A 339 11.85 -5.08 13.92
N ASN A 340 13.13 -5.34 14.17
CA ASN A 340 14.08 -4.30 14.60
C ASN A 340 14.23 -3.19 13.53
N PRO A 341 14.45 -1.92 13.93
CA PRO A 341 14.87 -0.87 13.00
C PRO A 341 16.13 -1.26 12.22
N LEU A 342 16.33 -0.66 11.04
CA LEU A 342 17.59 -0.76 10.32
C LEU A 342 18.59 0.26 10.89
N GLU A 343 19.78 -0.20 11.22
CA GLU A 343 20.89 0.65 11.65
C GLU A 343 21.44 1.51 10.49
#